data_dab20c479737a4e24e5c832a215a39d3
#
_entry.id   dab20c479737a4e24e5c832a215a39d3
#
_cell.length_a   1.000
_cell.length_b   1.000
_cell.length_c   1.000
_cell.angle_alpha   90.00
_cell.angle_beta   90.00
_cell.angle_gamma   90.00
#
_symmetry.space_group_name_H-M   'P 1'
#
loop_
_entity.id
_entity.type
_entity.pdbx_description
1 polymer ?
#
loop_
_entity_poly.entity_id
_entity_poly.type
_entity_poly.pdbx_seq_one_letter_code
_entity_poly.pdbx_strand_id
1 'polypeptide(L)' 'MKKQMLNIIDILEGCYALCCCIGVFYFRMEPSPSLRILLLVISTIGILATGLARRKMSIGSGLAAIWNVYFIIGFF' A
#
# COMPACT_ATOMS: atom_id res chain seq x y z
N MET A 1 6.31 -19.06 -1.09
CA MET A 1 6.09 -18.11 -2.18
C MET A 1 7.36 -17.94 -2.99
N LYS A 2 7.24 -17.91 -4.30
CA LYS A 2 8.41 -17.73 -5.16
C LYS A 2 8.93 -16.30 -5.06
N LYS A 3 10.25 -16.13 -5.15
CA LYS A 3 10.91 -14.83 -5.07
C LYS A 3 10.37 -13.82 -6.10
N GLN A 4 10.02 -14.30 -7.30
CA GLN A 4 9.44 -13.45 -8.34
C GLN A 4 8.09 -12.86 -7.94
N MET A 5 7.24 -13.64 -7.27
CA MET A 5 5.95 -13.15 -6.79
C MET A 5 6.13 -12.06 -5.74
N LEU A 6 7.10 -12.23 -4.83
CA LEU A 6 7.40 -11.20 -3.83
C LEU A 6 7.86 -9.91 -4.47
N ASN A 7 8.69 -9.97 -5.50
CA ASN A 7 9.14 -8.79 -6.23
C ASN A 7 7.98 -8.08 -6.93
N ILE A 8 7.07 -8.84 -7.54
CA ILE A 8 5.87 -8.28 -8.18
C ILE A 8 5.00 -7.56 -7.16
N ILE A 9 4.79 -8.16 -6.00
CA ILE A 9 4.00 -7.54 -4.92
C ILE A 9 4.66 -6.24 -4.45
N ASP A 10 5.99 -6.24 -4.28
CA ASP A 10 6.72 -5.03 -3.89
C ASP A 10 6.56 -3.90 -4.91
N ILE A 11 6.65 -4.23 -6.20
CA ILE A 11 6.47 -3.25 -7.27
C ILE A 11 5.04 -2.70 -7.25
N LEU A 12 4.05 -3.56 -7.07
CA LEU A 12 2.65 -3.13 -7.00
C LEU A 12 2.41 -2.21 -5.81
N GLU A 13 2.99 -2.51 -4.66
CA GLU A 13 2.87 -1.66 -3.47
C GLU A 13 3.56 -0.31 -3.66
N GLY A 14 4.72 -0.30 -4.30
CA GLY A 14 5.40 0.95 -4.66
C GLY A 14 4.57 1.80 -5.61
N CYS A 15 3.99 1.19 -6.63
CA CYS A 15 3.09 1.87 -7.57
C CYS A 15 1.85 2.41 -6.87
N TYR A 16 1.27 1.64 -5.97
CA TYR A 16 0.12 2.08 -5.16
C TYR A 16 0.48 3.33 -4.36
N ALA A 17 1.62 3.32 -3.67
CA ALA A 17 2.06 4.47 -2.88
C ALA A 17 2.29 5.70 -3.75
N LEU A 18 2.94 5.54 -4.91
CA LEU A 18 3.15 6.63 -5.86
C LEU A 18 1.84 7.18 -6.41
N CYS A 19 0.90 6.31 -6.77
CA CYS A 19 -0.42 6.73 -7.23
C CYS A 19 -1.17 7.50 -6.15
N CYS A 20 -1.07 7.07 -4.89
CA CYS A 20 -1.66 7.81 -3.77
C CYS A 20 -1.02 9.18 -3.60
N CYS A 21 0.31 9.28 -3.71
CA CYS A 21 1.00 10.56 -3.63
C CYS A 21 0.52 11.52 -4.72
N ILE A 22 0.50 11.06 -5.96
CA ILE A 22 0.08 11.87 -7.09
C ILE A 22 -1.39 12.26 -6.94
N GLY A 23 -2.26 11.31 -6.62
CA GLY A 23 -3.69 11.58 -6.49
C GLY A 23 -4.02 12.56 -5.38
N VAL A 24 -3.42 12.37 -4.21
CA VAL A 24 -3.73 13.20 -3.03
C VAL A 24 -3.07 14.57 -3.14
N PHE A 25 -1.79 14.63 -3.53
CA PHE A 25 -1.05 15.89 -3.51
C PHE A 25 -1.15 16.69 -4.79
N TYR A 26 -1.19 16.03 -5.95
CA TYR A 26 -1.21 16.72 -7.23
C TYR A 26 -2.64 17.00 -7.70
N PHE A 27 -3.48 15.98 -7.70
CA PHE A 27 -4.86 16.13 -8.16
C PHE A 27 -5.84 16.46 -7.03
N ARG A 28 -5.41 16.34 -5.78
CA ARG A 28 -6.26 16.56 -4.60
C ARG A 28 -7.55 15.74 -4.67
N MET A 29 -7.45 14.52 -5.18
CA MET A 29 -8.57 13.61 -5.26
C MET A 29 -8.79 12.92 -3.92
N GLU A 30 -10.05 12.85 -3.48
CA GLU A 30 -10.42 12.07 -2.31
C GLU A 30 -11.12 10.81 -2.77
N PRO A 31 -10.53 9.61 -2.51
CA PRO A 31 -11.21 8.36 -2.84
C PRO A 31 -12.44 8.17 -1.96
N SER A 32 -13.45 7.48 -2.50
CA SER A 32 -14.65 7.15 -1.73
C SER A 32 -14.29 6.25 -0.54
N PRO A 33 -15.08 6.26 0.56
CA PRO A 33 -14.81 5.39 1.71
C PRO A 33 -14.71 3.91 1.34
N SER A 34 -15.56 3.43 0.43
CA SER A 34 -15.51 2.04 -0.02
C SER A 34 -14.19 1.72 -0.71
N LEU A 35 -13.70 2.61 -1.58
CA LEU A 35 -12.44 2.44 -2.27
C LEU A 35 -11.27 2.44 -1.28
N ARG A 36 -11.29 3.31 -0.29
CA ARG A 36 -10.25 3.36 0.76
C ARG A 36 -10.16 2.04 1.51
N ILE A 37 -11.31 1.48 1.92
CA ILE A 37 -11.37 0.21 2.64
C ILE A 37 -10.79 -0.91 1.77
N LEU A 38 -11.19 -0.96 0.50
CA LEU A 38 -10.71 -1.98 -0.43
C LEU A 38 -9.20 -1.90 -0.62
N LEU A 39 -8.68 -0.71 -0.90
CA LEU A 39 -7.24 -0.49 -1.08
C LEU A 39 -6.46 -0.83 0.19
N LEU A 40 -6.99 -0.43 1.35
CA LEU A 40 -6.37 -0.70 2.64
C LEU A 40 -6.24 -2.20 2.89
N VAL A 41 -7.32 -2.95 2.67
CA VAL A 41 -7.33 -4.40 2.89
C VAL A 41 -6.35 -5.09 1.95
N ILE A 42 -6.39 -4.78 0.66
CA ILE A 42 -5.52 -5.42 -0.34
C ILE A 42 -4.05 -5.11 -0.04
N SER A 43 -3.70 -3.85 0.22
CA SER A 43 -2.31 -3.48 0.49
C SER A 43 -1.81 -4.06 1.81
N THR A 44 -2.65 -4.12 2.84
CA THR A 44 -2.27 -4.73 4.11
C THR A 44 -1.96 -6.22 3.95
N ILE A 45 -2.78 -6.94 3.18
CA ILE A 45 -2.52 -8.34 2.88
C ILE A 45 -1.17 -8.50 2.15
N GLY A 46 -0.90 -7.66 1.16
CA GLY A 46 0.37 -7.67 0.44
C GLY A 46 1.56 -7.39 1.34
N ILE A 47 1.46 -6.38 2.21
CA ILE A 47 2.52 -6.03 3.16
C ILE A 47 2.81 -7.18 4.11
N LEU A 48 1.76 -7.79 4.68
CA LEU A 48 1.93 -8.92 5.59
C LEU A 48 2.55 -10.12 4.87
N ALA A 49 2.09 -10.43 3.67
CA ALA A 49 2.63 -11.56 2.90
C ALA A 49 4.12 -11.38 2.61
N THR A 50 4.54 -10.21 2.13
CA THR A 50 5.96 -9.95 1.83
C THR A 50 6.79 -9.84 3.09
N GLY A 51 6.27 -9.20 4.14
CA GLY A 51 6.96 -9.04 5.41
C GLY A 51 7.23 -10.37 6.09
N LEU A 52 6.25 -11.27 6.13
CA LEU A 52 6.41 -12.60 6.71
C LEU A 52 7.35 -13.46 5.89
N ALA A 53 7.28 -13.38 4.56
CA ALA A 53 8.13 -14.19 3.70
C ALA A 53 9.60 -13.76 3.75
N ARG A 54 9.87 -12.47 3.81
CA ARG A 54 11.24 -11.92 3.81
C ARG A 54 11.76 -11.56 5.20
N ARG A 55 10.88 -11.52 6.19
CA ARG A 55 11.16 -11.07 7.56
C ARG A 55 11.76 -9.67 7.62
N LYS A 56 11.51 -8.86 6.60
CA LYS A 56 11.90 -7.43 6.58
C LYS A 56 10.97 -6.68 5.64
N MET A 57 10.79 -5.39 5.89
CA MET A 57 10.01 -4.53 5.02
C MET A 57 10.85 -4.01 3.87
N SER A 58 10.30 -4.08 2.66
CA SER A 58 10.86 -3.41 1.50
C SER A 58 10.46 -1.93 1.50
N ILE A 59 11.11 -1.12 0.65
CA ILE A 59 10.78 0.30 0.50
C ILE A 59 9.33 0.46 0.04
N GLY A 60 8.88 -0.35 -0.93
CA GLY A 60 7.50 -0.30 -1.41
C GLY A 60 6.49 -0.60 -0.32
N SER A 61 6.74 -1.66 0.47
CA SER A 61 5.87 -2.03 1.59
C SER A 61 5.84 -0.94 2.67
N GLY A 62 7.00 -0.32 2.95
CA GLY A 62 7.07 0.76 3.92
C GLY A 62 6.26 1.96 3.50
N LEU A 63 6.36 2.38 2.24
CA LEU A 63 5.58 3.49 1.70
C LEU A 63 4.08 3.19 1.72
N ALA A 64 3.68 1.98 1.34
CA ALA A 64 2.29 1.56 1.38
C ALA A 64 1.76 1.54 2.82
N ALA A 65 2.56 1.10 3.78
CA ALA A 65 2.18 1.11 5.20
C ALA A 65 1.92 2.53 5.71
N ILE A 66 2.76 3.50 5.32
CA ILE A 66 2.57 4.90 5.69
C ILE A 66 1.23 5.41 5.15
N TRP A 67 0.90 5.12 3.90
CA TRP A 67 -0.38 5.50 3.31
C TRP A 67 -1.56 4.82 3.98
N ASN A 68 -1.41 3.56 4.38
CA ASN A 68 -2.46 2.85 5.08
C ASN A 68 -2.75 3.49 6.44
N VAL A 69 -1.71 3.86 7.19
CA VAL A 69 -1.85 4.58 8.45
C VAL A 69 -2.56 5.92 8.23
N TYR A 70 -2.18 6.66 7.19
CA TYR A 70 -2.82 7.92 6.85
C TYR A 70 -4.31 7.74 6.58
N PHE A 71 -4.69 6.71 5.82
CA PHE A 71 -6.09 6.43 5.53
C PHE A 71 -6.87 6.01 6.77
N ILE A 72 -6.26 5.22 7.65
CA ILE A 72 -6.91 4.82 8.92
C ILE A 72 -7.18 6.05 9.78
N ILE A 73 -6.21 6.93 9.92
CA ILE A 73 -6.38 8.18 10.67
C ILE A 73 -7.48 9.04 10.05
N GLY A 74 -7.57 9.06 8.73
CA GLY A 74 -8.60 9.81 8.01
C GLY A 74 -10.03 9.32 8.25
N PHE A 75 -10.22 8.06 8.72
CA PHE A 75 -11.54 7.56 9.11
C PHE A 75 -11.99 8.01 10.49
N PHE A 76 -11.06 8.43 11.33
CA PHE A 76 -11.34 8.91 12.67
C PHE A 76 -11.19 10.41 12.75
#